data_1b203ab845f494d03c30f889a532eadc
#
_entry.id   1b203ab845f494d03c30f889a532eadc
#
_cell.length_a   1.000
_cell.length_b   1.000
_cell.length_c   1.000
_cell.angle_alpha   90.00
_cell.angle_beta   90.00
_cell.angle_gamma   90.00
#
_symmetry.space_group_name_H-M   'P 1'
#
loop_
_entity.id
_entity.type
_entity.pdbx_description
1 polymer ?
#
loop_
_entity_poly.entity_id
_entity_poly.type
_entity_poly.pdbx_seq_one_letter_code
_entity_poly.pdbx_strand_id
1 'polypeptide(L)'
;MLPFVERFRPIFEHYNLDLIIPEVHERLSEEELLAYAGKFDGTICGDDRYTRRVLAVCTPRLKVISKWGTGIDSIDLAAASELGVSVGNTPNAFTVPVAESVLGYMLAFARRLPWMDDAMKAGQWEKIPGITLSECTLGVVGVGNVGKAVLRRARAFGMKLLGNDIVEIAPDFLVENGVEMTTLPDLLARADFISLNCSLNPTSYHLINAQTLSLVRPSAVLINTSRGPVVDEPALVQALQAGQLSGAALDVFEQEPLPAESPLRSMPNVMLAPHNSNSSPFYWERVHRNSIRNLLLGLQLPVEDLDSLRAEAQPQ
;
A
#
# COMPACT_ATOMS: atom_id res chain seq x y z
N MET A 1 6.81 3.55 12.40
CA MET A 1 8.02 3.50 13.26
C MET A 1 7.87 4.33 14.53
N LEU A 2 7.28 5.50 14.48
CA LEU A 2 7.18 6.43 15.64
C LEU A 2 6.70 5.77 16.94
N PRO A 3 5.64 4.95 16.98
CA PRO A 3 5.22 4.30 18.23
C PRO A 3 6.26 3.36 18.85
N PHE A 4 7.26 2.98 18.08
CA PHE A 4 8.31 2.02 18.50
C PHE A 4 9.70 2.66 18.60
N VAL A 5 9.82 3.99 18.45
CA VAL A 5 11.13 4.66 18.35
C VAL A 5 11.98 4.45 19.59
N GLU A 6 11.39 4.47 20.78
CA GLU A 6 12.10 4.28 22.04
C GLU A 6 12.81 2.92 22.13
N ARG A 7 12.23 1.89 21.55
CA ARG A 7 12.83 0.56 21.46
C ARG A 7 14.13 0.55 20.64
N PHE A 8 14.25 1.45 19.67
CA PHE A 8 15.43 1.57 18.80
C PHE A 8 16.38 2.69 19.23
N ARG A 9 16.04 3.47 20.27
CA ARG A 9 16.86 4.57 20.80
C ARG A 9 18.31 4.15 21.08
N PRO A 10 18.59 2.98 21.73
CA PRO A 10 19.97 2.54 22.00
C PRO A 10 20.81 2.39 20.73
N ILE A 11 20.19 2.07 19.57
CA ILE A 11 20.91 1.99 18.29
C ILE A 11 21.37 3.39 17.88
N PHE A 12 20.49 4.39 17.94
CA PHE A 12 20.84 5.76 17.57
C PHE A 12 21.89 6.36 18.51
N GLU A 13 21.78 6.11 19.81
CA GLU A 13 22.77 6.53 20.82
C GLU A 13 24.15 5.91 20.57
N HIS A 14 24.22 4.63 20.20
CA HIS A 14 25.48 3.95 19.85
C HIS A 14 26.22 4.66 18.70
N TYR A 15 25.48 5.22 17.74
CA TYR A 15 26.04 5.97 16.62
C TYR A 15 26.14 7.48 16.86
N ASN A 16 25.93 7.97 18.09
CA ASN A 16 25.89 9.40 18.45
C ASN A 16 24.92 10.21 17.56
N LEU A 17 23.74 9.66 17.31
CA LEU A 17 22.71 10.32 16.54
C LEU A 17 21.66 10.92 17.47
N ASP A 18 21.47 12.24 17.37
CA ASP A 18 20.38 12.95 18.04
C ASP A 18 19.08 12.73 17.26
N LEU A 19 17.99 12.38 17.97
CA LEU A 19 16.71 12.13 17.38
C LEU A 19 15.79 13.36 17.50
N ILE A 20 15.28 13.82 16.37
CA ILE A 20 14.15 14.75 16.31
C ILE A 20 12.91 13.93 15.99
N ILE A 21 11.96 13.87 16.91
CA ILE A 21 10.72 13.12 16.77
C ILE A 21 9.58 14.10 16.63
N PRO A 22 9.07 14.34 15.40
CA PRO A 22 7.95 15.25 15.20
C PRO A 22 6.65 14.63 15.70
N GLU A 23 5.70 15.45 16.07
CA GLU A 23 4.32 15.03 16.25
C GLU A 23 3.68 14.85 14.87
N VAL A 24 3.24 13.63 14.56
CA VAL A 24 2.70 13.27 13.23
C VAL A 24 1.43 12.46 13.43
N HIS A 25 0.35 12.86 12.77
CA HIS A 25 -0.89 12.06 12.77
C HIS A 25 -0.85 10.98 11.70
N GLU A 26 -0.56 11.32 10.45
CA GLU A 26 -0.44 10.39 9.32
C GLU A 26 0.87 10.61 8.57
N ARG A 27 1.12 11.82 8.10
CA ARG A 27 2.33 12.25 7.40
C ARG A 27 2.56 13.74 7.59
N LEU A 28 3.81 14.17 7.45
CA LEU A 28 4.14 15.58 7.39
C LEU A 28 3.84 16.15 6.00
N SER A 29 3.15 17.27 5.98
CA SER A 29 2.97 18.10 4.78
C SER A 29 4.28 18.77 4.38
N GLU A 30 4.31 19.36 3.18
CA GLU A 30 5.46 20.14 2.71
C GLU A 30 5.81 21.28 3.68
N GLU A 31 4.82 22.04 4.17
CA GLU A 31 5.05 23.17 5.07
C GLU A 31 5.58 22.74 6.45
N GLU A 32 5.08 21.62 6.97
CA GLU A 32 5.59 21.05 8.23
C GLU A 32 7.03 20.57 8.08
N LEU A 33 7.39 19.94 6.95
CA LEU A 33 8.77 19.55 6.66
C LEU A 33 9.71 20.75 6.56
N LEU A 34 9.28 21.85 5.94
CA LEU A 34 10.06 23.09 5.84
C LEU A 34 10.39 23.68 7.21
N ALA A 35 9.56 23.50 8.23
CA ALA A 35 9.83 23.95 9.60
C ALA A 35 11.06 23.22 10.23
N TYR A 36 11.43 22.06 9.70
CA TYR A 36 12.61 21.30 10.10
C TYR A 36 13.83 21.52 9.21
N ALA A 37 13.73 22.36 8.18
CA ALA A 37 14.84 22.63 7.27
C ALA A 37 16.11 23.08 7.99
N GLY A 38 17.25 22.51 7.61
CA GLY A 38 18.55 22.79 8.23
C GLY A 38 18.75 22.20 9.64
N LYS A 39 17.80 21.38 10.15
CA LYS A 39 17.89 20.82 11.51
C LYS A 39 18.32 19.34 11.54
N PHE A 40 18.27 18.61 10.42
CA PHE A 40 18.56 17.17 10.38
C PHE A 40 19.45 16.80 9.19
N ASP A 41 20.28 15.78 9.39
CA ASP A 41 21.24 15.27 8.39
C ASP A 41 20.66 14.08 7.62
N GLY A 42 19.72 13.35 8.21
CA GLY A 42 19.02 12.24 7.60
C GLY A 42 17.65 12.05 8.23
N THR A 43 16.77 11.30 7.54
CA THR A 43 15.43 11.04 8.02
C THR A 43 14.98 9.62 7.74
N ILE A 44 14.15 9.06 8.63
CA ILE A 44 13.30 7.91 8.35
C ILE A 44 11.87 8.44 8.24
N CYS A 45 11.30 8.35 7.05
CA CYS A 45 10.00 8.95 6.74
C CYS A 45 8.94 7.89 6.39
N GLY A 46 7.69 8.24 6.64
CA GLY A 46 6.50 7.59 6.08
C GLY A 46 6.18 8.11 4.66
N ASP A 47 4.93 8.49 4.43
CA ASP A 47 4.49 9.10 3.17
C ASP A 47 4.62 10.64 3.18
N ASP A 48 5.57 11.14 3.96
CA ASP A 48 5.94 12.55 4.05
C ASP A 48 6.39 13.11 2.70
N ARG A 49 5.97 14.34 2.35
CA ARG A 49 6.13 14.90 1.01
C ARG A 49 7.47 15.59 0.81
N TYR A 50 8.49 14.86 0.35
CA TYR A 50 9.79 15.38 -0.03
C TYR A 50 9.79 15.88 -1.48
N THR A 51 9.13 17.01 -1.71
CA THR A 51 9.12 17.71 -3.02
C THR A 51 10.48 18.34 -3.32
N ARG A 52 10.71 18.75 -4.57
CA ARG A 52 11.89 19.53 -4.97
C ARG A 52 12.12 20.76 -4.07
N ARG A 53 11.06 21.46 -3.68
CA ARG A 53 11.14 22.64 -2.80
C ARG A 53 11.67 22.25 -1.41
N VAL A 54 11.14 21.20 -0.80
CA VAL A 54 11.60 20.70 0.51
C VAL A 54 13.06 20.26 0.42
N LEU A 55 13.40 19.46 -0.59
CA LEU A 55 14.76 18.96 -0.79
C LEU A 55 15.76 20.11 -0.95
N ALA A 56 15.44 21.11 -1.77
CA ALA A 56 16.33 22.26 -2.01
C ALA A 56 16.59 23.07 -0.75
N VAL A 57 15.60 23.23 0.14
CA VAL A 57 15.75 24.00 1.38
C VAL A 57 16.46 23.19 2.47
N CYS A 58 16.26 21.86 2.49
CA CYS A 58 16.90 20.97 3.46
C CYS A 58 18.37 20.67 3.14
N THR A 59 18.81 20.80 1.88
CA THR A 59 20.21 20.64 1.46
C THR A 59 21.02 21.92 1.71
N PRO A 60 22.32 21.84 1.92
CA PRO A 60 23.20 20.66 1.84
C PRO A 60 23.24 19.81 3.10
N ARG A 61 22.48 20.11 4.17
CA ARG A 61 22.54 19.35 5.42
C ARG A 61 21.92 17.97 5.28
N LEU A 62 20.72 17.86 4.68
CA LEU A 62 20.08 16.58 4.41
C LEU A 62 20.90 15.73 3.44
N LYS A 63 21.31 14.54 3.86
CA LYS A 63 22.15 13.59 3.10
C LYS A 63 21.37 12.35 2.66
N VAL A 64 20.40 11.93 3.47
CA VAL A 64 19.71 10.67 3.27
C VAL A 64 18.25 10.73 3.69
N ILE A 65 17.40 10.11 2.84
CA ILE A 65 16.01 9.81 3.14
C ILE A 65 15.85 8.29 3.14
N SER A 66 15.53 7.72 4.28
CA SER A 66 15.20 6.30 4.42
C SER A 66 13.69 6.12 4.53
N LYS A 67 13.06 5.63 3.46
CA LYS A 67 11.64 5.37 3.44
C LYS A 67 11.29 4.13 4.27
N TRP A 68 10.42 4.32 5.27
CA TRP A 68 9.82 3.21 5.99
C TRP A 68 8.73 2.57 5.14
N GLY A 69 9.08 1.53 4.39
CA GLY A 69 8.18 0.86 3.47
C GLY A 69 8.75 0.72 2.05
N THR A 70 7.89 0.38 1.12
CA THR A 70 8.29 0.07 -0.28
C THR A 70 8.06 1.25 -1.24
N GLY A 71 6.91 1.93 -1.14
CA GLY A 71 6.55 3.03 -2.05
C GLY A 71 7.39 4.28 -1.80
N ILE A 72 7.86 4.92 -2.88
CA ILE A 72 8.70 6.12 -2.84
C ILE A 72 8.10 7.28 -3.65
N ASP A 73 6.83 7.18 -3.97
CA ASP A 73 6.07 8.13 -4.78
C ASP A 73 5.86 9.49 -4.10
N SER A 74 6.09 9.59 -2.78
CA SER A 74 6.07 10.83 -2.02
C SER A 74 7.39 11.63 -2.08
N ILE A 75 8.43 11.09 -2.73
CA ILE A 75 9.78 11.68 -2.80
C ILE A 75 10.12 12.02 -4.25
N ASP A 76 10.50 13.27 -4.54
CA ASP A 76 11.04 13.67 -5.84
C ASP A 76 12.45 13.09 -6.02
N LEU A 77 12.52 11.90 -6.62
CA LEU A 77 13.78 11.18 -6.82
C LEU A 77 14.76 11.92 -7.74
N ALA A 78 14.25 12.64 -8.75
CA ALA A 78 15.09 13.41 -9.66
C ALA A 78 15.75 14.56 -8.92
N ALA A 79 14.98 15.32 -8.14
CA ALA A 79 15.52 16.38 -7.30
C ALA A 79 16.48 15.85 -6.23
N ALA A 80 16.17 14.73 -5.58
CA ALA A 80 17.05 14.11 -4.59
C ALA A 80 18.41 13.74 -5.20
N SER A 81 18.41 13.13 -6.40
CA SER A 81 19.64 12.79 -7.13
C SER A 81 20.45 14.02 -7.51
N GLU A 82 19.81 15.06 -8.06
CA GLU A 82 20.47 16.32 -8.45
C GLU A 82 21.11 17.03 -7.24
N LEU A 83 20.47 16.95 -6.07
CA LEU A 83 20.92 17.61 -4.84
C LEU A 83 21.84 16.72 -3.99
N GLY A 84 22.17 15.52 -4.46
CA GLY A 84 23.07 14.60 -3.75
C GLY A 84 22.48 13.96 -2.50
N VAL A 85 21.14 13.88 -2.41
CA VAL A 85 20.43 13.21 -1.31
C VAL A 85 20.21 11.75 -1.67
N SER A 86 20.75 10.84 -0.85
CA SER A 86 20.54 9.40 -1.01
C SER A 86 19.12 9.02 -0.60
N VAL A 87 18.43 8.18 -1.39
CA VAL A 87 17.09 7.68 -1.07
C VAL A 87 17.13 6.15 -1.01
N GLY A 88 16.73 5.60 0.13
CA GLY A 88 16.60 4.16 0.34
C GLY A 88 15.18 3.78 0.77
N ASN A 89 14.73 2.59 0.37
CA ASN A 89 13.45 2.01 0.81
C ASN A 89 13.63 0.56 1.25
N THR A 90 12.52 -0.11 1.59
CA THR A 90 12.53 -1.55 1.91
C THR A 90 11.71 -2.31 0.86
N PRO A 91 12.35 -2.78 -0.23
CA PRO A 91 11.67 -3.56 -1.25
C PRO A 91 11.10 -4.87 -0.67
N ASN A 92 9.93 -5.27 -1.16
CA ASN A 92 9.28 -6.55 -0.80
C ASN A 92 8.88 -6.69 0.69
N ALA A 93 8.99 -5.63 1.47
CA ALA A 93 8.73 -5.69 2.90
C ALA A 93 7.32 -6.18 3.23
N PHE A 94 6.34 -5.73 2.46
CA PHE A 94 4.92 -5.95 2.73
C PHE A 94 4.22 -6.85 1.72
N THR A 95 4.97 -7.56 0.88
CA THR A 95 4.41 -8.42 -0.17
C THR A 95 3.40 -9.44 0.39
N VAL A 96 3.76 -10.10 1.49
CA VAL A 96 2.91 -11.14 2.10
C VAL A 96 1.69 -10.54 2.79
N PRO A 97 1.83 -9.61 3.77
CA PRO A 97 0.65 -9.11 4.48
C PRO A 97 -0.34 -8.40 3.56
N VAL A 98 0.13 -7.60 2.59
CA VAL A 98 -0.78 -6.96 1.62
C VAL A 98 -1.51 -8.00 0.76
N ALA A 99 -0.82 -9.02 0.26
CA ALA A 99 -1.47 -10.09 -0.50
C ALA A 99 -2.52 -10.83 0.34
N GLU A 100 -2.27 -11.04 1.63
CA GLU A 100 -3.24 -11.67 2.54
C GLU A 100 -4.44 -10.77 2.82
N SER A 101 -4.25 -9.46 2.95
CA SER A 101 -5.35 -8.50 3.05
C SER A 101 -6.24 -8.52 1.82
N VAL A 102 -5.66 -8.59 0.61
CA VAL A 102 -6.44 -8.72 -0.64
C VAL A 102 -7.31 -9.98 -0.60
N LEU A 103 -6.74 -11.13 -0.22
CA LEU A 103 -7.51 -12.38 -0.10
C LEU A 103 -8.58 -12.28 0.99
N GLY A 104 -8.28 -11.60 2.10
CA GLY A 104 -9.25 -11.30 3.17
C GLY A 104 -10.45 -10.52 2.65
N TYR A 105 -10.24 -9.45 1.89
CA TYR A 105 -11.30 -8.67 1.25
C TYR A 105 -12.11 -9.52 0.26
N MET A 106 -11.44 -10.30 -0.60
CA MET A 106 -12.13 -11.19 -1.53
C MET A 106 -13.05 -12.18 -0.80
N LEU A 107 -12.54 -12.83 0.25
CA LEU A 107 -13.33 -13.76 1.07
C LEU A 107 -14.47 -13.05 1.80
N ALA A 108 -14.25 -11.86 2.34
CA ALA A 108 -15.27 -11.07 3.00
C ALA A 108 -16.44 -10.77 2.04
N PHE A 109 -16.16 -10.33 0.83
CA PHE A 109 -17.20 -10.09 -0.19
C PHE A 109 -17.83 -11.39 -0.70
N ALA A 110 -17.04 -12.38 -1.09
CA ALA A 110 -17.54 -13.63 -1.64
C ALA A 110 -18.44 -14.38 -0.64
N ARG A 111 -18.06 -14.41 0.62
CA ARG A 111 -18.76 -15.13 1.68
C ARG A 111 -19.71 -14.25 2.50
N ARG A 112 -19.80 -12.94 2.17
CA ARG A 112 -20.67 -11.98 2.87
C ARG A 112 -20.41 -11.89 4.38
N LEU A 113 -19.17 -12.11 4.83
CA LEU A 113 -18.85 -12.29 6.25
C LEU A 113 -19.22 -11.07 7.11
N PRO A 114 -18.85 -9.81 6.77
CA PRO A 114 -19.21 -8.65 7.58
C PRO A 114 -20.74 -8.45 7.66
N TRP A 115 -21.42 -8.57 6.54
CA TRP A 115 -22.88 -8.37 6.46
C TRP A 115 -23.67 -9.42 7.26
N MET A 116 -23.22 -10.68 7.27
CA MET A 116 -23.82 -11.72 8.11
C MET A 116 -23.59 -11.47 9.60
N ASP A 117 -22.38 -11.05 9.96
CA ASP A 117 -22.05 -10.72 11.34
C ASP A 117 -22.90 -9.54 11.85
N ASP A 118 -23.00 -8.47 11.05
CA ASP A 118 -23.81 -7.29 11.37
C ASP A 118 -25.30 -7.65 11.51
N ALA A 119 -25.85 -8.45 10.58
CA ALA A 119 -27.23 -8.92 10.64
C ALA A 119 -27.50 -9.73 11.92
N MET A 120 -26.60 -10.67 12.25
CA MET A 120 -26.71 -11.48 13.47
C MET A 120 -26.66 -10.61 14.74
N LYS A 121 -25.74 -9.64 14.80
CA LYS A 121 -25.64 -8.70 15.94
C LYS A 121 -26.87 -7.78 16.05
N ALA A 122 -27.52 -7.48 14.91
CA ALA A 122 -28.80 -6.77 14.88
C ALA A 122 -30.02 -7.66 15.20
N GLY A 123 -29.82 -8.91 15.56
CA GLY A 123 -30.90 -9.86 15.92
C GLY A 123 -31.62 -10.49 14.72
N GLN A 124 -31.08 -10.34 13.51
CA GLN A 124 -31.62 -10.92 12.28
C GLN A 124 -31.04 -12.33 12.07
N TRP A 125 -31.91 -13.29 11.68
CA TRP A 125 -31.51 -14.65 11.33
C TRP A 125 -31.72 -14.88 9.83
N GLU A 126 -30.83 -14.30 8.99
CA GLU A 126 -30.95 -14.38 7.54
C GLU A 126 -29.80 -15.19 6.93
N LYS A 127 -30.14 -16.04 5.95
CA LYS A 127 -29.15 -16.79 5.16
C LYS A 127 -28.79 -15.99 3.92
N ILE A 128 -27.77 -15.13 4.02
CA ILE A 128 -27.30 -14.29 2.91
C ILE A 128 -26.53 -15.17 1.92
N PRO A 129 -26.96 -15.28 0.65
CA PRO A 129 -26.22 -16.06 -0.35
C PRO A 129 -24.83 -15.51 -0.61
N GLY A 130 -23.85 -16.39 -0.61
CA GLY A 130 -22.48 -16.11 -1.02
C GLY A 130 -22.09 -16.91 -2.26
N ILE A 131 -20.91 -16.62 -2.81
CA ILE A 131 -20.26 -17.36 -3.90
C ILE A 131 -18.95 -17.97 -3.43
N THR A 132 -18.43 -18.99 -4.12
CA THR A 132 -17.10 -19.53 -3.83
C THR A 132 -16.06 -18.87 -4.74
N LEU A 133 -14.84 -18.68 -4.25
CA LEU A 133 -13.78 -18.08 -5.07
C LEU A 133 -13.44 -18.93 -6.29
N SER A 134 -13.63 -20.25 -6.24
CA SER A 134 -13.40 -21.16 -7.38
C SER A 134 -14.35 -20.92 -8.57
N GLU A 135 -15.47 -20.24 -8.35
CA GLU A 135 -16.41 -19.85 -9.42
C GLU A 135 -16.01 -18.51 -10.07
N CYS A 136 -15.03 -17.80 -9.47
CA CYS A 136 -14.71 -16.42 -9.81
C CYS A 136 -13.42 -16.29 -10.63
N THR A 137 -13.38 -15.20 -11.40
CA THR A 137 -12.19 -14.72 -12.10
C THR A 137 -11.57 -13.56 -11.31
N LEU A 138 -10.29 -13.67 -10.97
CA LEU A 138 -9.50 -12.59 -10.41
C LEU A 138 -8.71 -11.89 -11.51
N GLY A 139 -8.87 -10.57 -11.63
CA GLY A 139 -8.03 -9.69 -12.44
C GLY A 139 -7.02 -8.96 -11.54
N VAL A 140 -5.74 -9.10 -11.81
CA VAL A 140 -4.65 -8.43 -11.10
C VAL A 140 -4.03 -7.37 -12.00
N VAL A 141 -4.14 -6.12 -11.62
CA VAL A 141 -3.50 -4.97 -12.28
C VAL A 141 -2.22 -4.64 -11.54
N GLY A 142 -1.09 -4.83 -12.21
CA GLY A 142 0.24 -4.79 -11.59
C GLY A 142 0.68 -6.19 -11.09
N VAL A 143 1.39 -6.95 -11.94
CA VAL A 143 1.89 -8.31 -11.67
C VAL A 143 3.33 -8.25 -11.12
N GLY A 144 3.60 -7.26 -10.26
CA GLY A 144 4.83 -7.13 -9.47
C GLY A 144 4.86 -8.13 -8.30
N ASN A 145 5.65 -7.82 -7.27
CA ASN A 145 5.83 -8.73 -6.13
C ASN A 145 4.52 -9.01 -5.36
N VAL A 146 3.72 -7.97 -5.07
CA VAL A 146 2.41 -8.13 -4.42
C VAL A 146 1.43 -8.85 -5.34
N GLY A 147 1.29 -8.42 -6.61
CA GLY A 147 0.39 -9.06 -7.56
C GLY A 147 0.70 -10.55 -7.76
N LYS A 148 1.98 -10.92 -7.88
CA LYS A 148 2.41 -12.33 -7.93
C LYS A 148 2.05 -13.11 -6.67
N ALA A 149 2.18 -12.49 -5.50
CA ALA A 149 1.82 -13.12 -4.23
C ALA A 149 0.30 -13.31 -4.09
N VAL A 150 -0.50 -12.37 -4.59
CA VAL A 150 -1.97 -12.48 -4.69
C VAL A 150 -2.35 -13.61 -5.63
N LEU A 151 -1.80 -13.66 -6.85
CA LEU A 151 -2.08 -14.69 -7.86
C LEU A 151 -1.76 -16.10 -7.34
N ARG A 152 -0.59 -16.29 -6.69
CA ARG A 152 -0.24 -17.60 -6.10
C ARG A 152 -1.25 -18.08 -5.07
N ARG A 153 -1.74 -17.17 -4.23
CA ARG A 153 -2.74 -17.49 -3.20
C ARG A 153 -4.10 -17.76 -3.82
N ALA A 154 -4.53 -16.94 -4.77
CA ALA A 154 -5.79 -17.10 -5.47
C ALA A 154 -5.87 -18.42 -6.26
N ARG A 155 -4.74 -18.88 -6.83
CA ARG A 155 -4.62 -20.21 -7.45
C ARG A 155 -5.04 -21.33 -6.49
N ALA A 156 -4.64 -21.25 -5.22
CA ALA A 156 -4.98 -22.27 -4.24
C ALA A 156 -6.50 -22.34 -3.94
N PHE A 157 -7.23 -21.26 -4.23
CA PHE A 157 -8.70 -21.22 -4.18
C PHE A 157 -9.37 -21.67 -5.48
N GLY A 158 -8.61 -22.09 -6.50
CA GLY A 158 -9.14 -22.58 -7.77
C GLY A 158 -9.71 -21.49 -8.68
N MET A 159 -9.34 -20.23 -8.48
CA MET A 159 -9.80 -19.10 -9.29
C MET A 159 -9.22 -19.13 -10.71
N LYS A 160 -9.96 -18.55 -11.66
CA LYS A 160 -9.39 -18.13 -12.95
C LYS A 160 -8.59 -16.86 -12.74
N LEU A 161 -7.37 -16.79 -13.33
CA LEU A 161 -6.42 -15.73 -13.04
C LEU A 161 -6.08 -14.94 -14.30
N LEU A 162 -6.37 -13.64 -14.27
CA LEU A 162 -6.00 -12.67 -15.30
C LEU A 162 -4.95 -11.71 -14.74
N GLY A 163 -3.96 -11.37 -15.55
CA GLY A 163 -2.94 -10.38 -15.23
C GLY A 163 -2.89 -9.26 -16.25
N ASN A 164 -2.64 -8.04 -15.78
CA ASN A 164 -2.31 -6.89 -16.62
C ASN A 164 -1.10 -6.17 -16.01
N ASP A 165 -0.11 -5.89 -16.84
CA ASP A 165 1.07 -5.11 -16.44
C ASP A 165 1.62 -4.37 -17.67
N ILE A 166 2.40 -3.30 -17.42
CA ILE A 166 3.12 -2.56 -18.46
C ILE A 166 4.47 -3.19 -18.81
N VAL A 167 4.93 -4.17 -18.02
CA VAL A 167 6.16 -4.91 -18.25
C VAL A 167 5.85 -6.37 -18.57
N GLU A 168 6.74 -7.00 -19.30
CA GLU A 168 6.64 -8.43 -19.58
C GLU A 168 6.88 -9.25 -18.31
N ILE A 169 5.98 -10.21 -18.07
CA ILE A 169 6.05 -11.11 -16.92
C ILE A 169 6.70 -12.43 -17.36
N ALA A 170 7.63 -12.91 -16.54
CA ALA A 170 8.36 -14.15 -16.82
C ALA A 170 7.41 -15.31 -17.17
N PRO A 171 7.58 -15.96 -18.32
CA PRO A 171 6.70 -17.05 -18.80
C PRO A 171 6.55 -18.19 -17.81
N ASP A 172 7.64 -18.56 -17.14
CA ASP A 172 7.62 -19.64 -16.14
C ASP A 172 6.63 -19.35 -15.00
N PHE A 173 6.57 -18.09 -14.52
CA PHE A 173 5.60 -17.71 -13.52
C PHE A 173 4.15 -17.84 -14.01
N LEU A 174 3.90 -17.44 -15.26
CA LEU A 174 2.57 -17.50 -15.88
C LEU A 174 2.09 -18.95 -16.01
N VAL A 175 2.95 -19.82 -16.56
CA VAL A 175 2.65 -21.24 -16.74
C VAL A 175 2.47 -21.93 -15.38
N GLU A 176 3.40 -21.72 -14.45
CA GLU A 176 3.33 -22.33 -13.12
C GLU A 176 2.03 -21.98 -12.40
N ASN A 177 1.56 -20.74 -12.51
CA ASN A 177 0.41 -20.26 -11.75
C ASN A 177 -0.90 -20.23 -12.57
N GLY A 178 -0.88 -20.59 -13.85
CA GLY A 178 -2.05 -20.60 -14.72
C GLY A 178 -2.63 -19.19 -14.93
N VAL A 179 -1.75 -18.18 -15.10
CA VAL A 179 -2.15 -16.77 -15.27
C VAL A 179 -2.21 -16.44 -16.76
N GLU A 180 -3.33 -15.92 -17.21
CA GLU A 180 -3.51 -15.34 -18.53
C GLU A 180 -3.22 -13.85 -18.49
N MET A 181 -2.18 -13.39 -19.22
CA MET A 181 -1.94 -11.94 -19.39
C MET A 181 -2.86 -11.37 -20.44
N THR A 182 -3.46 -10.22 -20.14
CA THR A 182 -4.39 -9.58 -21.06
C THR A 182 -4.38 -8.05 -20.97
N THR A 183 -5.12 -7.39 -21.84
CA THR A 183 -5.29 -5.92 -21.80
C THR A 183 -6.13 -5.50 -20.59
N LEU A 184 -5.95 -4.25 -20.12
CA LEU A 184 -6.77 -3.72 -19.03
C LEU A 184 -8.28 -3.77 -19.35
N PRO A 185 -8.77 -3.33 -20.55
CA PRO A 185 -10.19 -3.43 -20.89
C PRO A 185 -10.74 -4.85 -20.83
N ASP A 186 -10.00 -5.84 -21.35
CA ASP A 186 -10.43 -7.24 -21.30
C ASP A 186 -10.45 -7.79 -19.88
N LEU A 187 -9.45 -7.47 -19.08
CA LEU A 187 -9.42 -7.83 -17.65
C LEU A 187 -10.65 -7.28 -16.91
N LEU A 188 -10.95 -5.98 -17.07
CA LEU A 188 -12.07 -5.33 -16.40
C LEU A 188 -13.43 -5.93 -16.83
N ALA A 189 -13.58 -6.30 -18.10
CA ALA A 189 -14.80 -6.90 -18.61
C ALA A 189 -15.02 -8.35 -18.14
N ARG A 190 -13.97 -9.06 -17.70
CA ARG A 190 -14.02 -10.50 -17.37
C ARG A 190 -13.91 -10.80 -15.88
N ALA A 191 -13.29 -9.92 -15.10
CA ALA A 191 -13.01 -10.16 -13.70
C ALA A 191 -14.24 -10.01 -12.80
N ASP A 192 -14.39 -10.88 -11.82
CA ASP A 192 -15.34 -10.78 -10.71
C ASP A 192 -14.71 -10.04 -9.52
N PHE A 193 -13.40 -10.18 -9.35
CA PHE A 193 -12.59 -9.39 -8.42
C PHE A 193 -11.45 -8.73 -9.18
N ILE A 194 -11.28 -7.41 -8.96
CA ILE A 194 -10.22 -6.60 -9.59
C ILE A 194 -9.31 -6.11 -8.48
N SER A 195 -8.06 -6.56 -8.47
CA SER A 195 -7.07 -6.17 -7.46
C SER A 195 -6.01 -5.27 -8.07
N LEU A 196 -5.88 -4.06 -7.52
CA LEU A 196 -4.88 -3.07 -7.93
C LEU A 196 -3.61 -3.23 -7.07
N ASN A 197 -2.48 -3.53 -7.73
CA ASN A 197 -1.18 -3.78 -7.10
C ASN A 197 -0.04 -3.04 -7.82
N CYS A 198 -0.38 -2.10 -8.70
CA CYS A 198 0.59 -1.28 -9.44
C CYS A 198 1.12 -0.13 -8.58
N SER A 199 2.35 0.31 -8.88
CA SER A 199 2.91 1.53 -8.28
C SER A 199 2.24 2.76 -8.85
N LEU A 200 2.11 3.83 -8.04
CA LEU A 200 1.62 5.12 -8.53
C LEU A 200 2.72 5.81 -9.36
N ASN A 201 2.40 6.09 -10.61
CA ASN A 201 3.22 6.81 -11.56
C ASN A 201 2.32 7.40 -12.68
N PRO A 202 2.86 8.16 -13.65
CA PRO A 202 2.03 8.76 -14.71
C PRO A 202 1.20 7.77 -15.52
N THR A 203 1.59 6.49 -15.62
CA THR A 203 0.83 5.48 -16.38
C THR A 203 -0.29 4.84 -15.57
N SER A 204 -0.28 4.99 -14.26
CA SER A 204 -1.26 4.41 -13.34
C SER A 204 -2.14 5.44 -12.62
N TYR A 205 -1.81 6.73 -12.73
CA TYR A 205 -2.63 7.80 -12.18
C TYR A 205 -4.01 7.80 -12.84
N HIS A 206 -5.07 7.70 -12.03
CA HIS A 206 -6.46 7.56 -12.48
C HIS A 206 -6.65 6.48 -13.56
N LEU A 207 -5.90 5.38 -13.43
CA LEU A 207 -6.03 4.23 -14.31
C LEU A 207 -7.45 3.66 -14.27
N ILE A 208 -8.05 3.66 -13.09
CA ILE A 208 -9.46 3.33 -12.86
C ILE A 208 -10.22 4.67 -12.76
N ASN A 209 -10.96 4.99 -13.80
CA ASN A 209 -11.73 6.24 -13.98
C ASN A 209 -13.12 5.93 -14.57
N ALA A 210 -13.92 6.94 -14.83
CA ALA A 210 -15.28 6.75 -15.37
C ALA A 210 -15.33 5.91 -16.64
N GLN A 211 -14.35 6.07 -17.56
CA GLN A 211 -14.29 5.29 -18.80
C GLN A 211 -13.96 3.81 -18.52
N THR A 212 -12.94 3.54 -17.68
CA THR A 212 -12.55 2.16 -17.37
C THR A 212 -13.57 1.48 -16.46
N LEU A 213 -14.21 2.21 -15.53
CA LEU A 213 -15.31 1.70 -14.72
C LEU A 213 -16.52 1.28 -15.55
N SER A 214 -16.78 1.93 -16.70
CA SER A 214 -17.88 1.52 -17.60
C SER A 214 -17.69 0.14 -18.25
N LEU A 215 -16.48 -0.41 -18.20
CA LEU A 215 -16.13 -1.74 -18.70
C LEU A 215 -16.30 -2.83 -17.65
N VAL A 216 -16.41 -2.46 -16.38
CA VAL A 216 -16.46 -3.39 -15.25
C VAL A 216 -17.82 -4.07 -15.20
N ARG A 217 -17.83 -5.35 -14.82
CA ARG A 217 -19.10 -6.11 -14.65
C ARG A 217 -19.86 -5.58 -13.44
N PRO A 218 -21.20 -5.49 -13.50
CA PRO A 218 -22.00 -5.04 -12.35
C PRO A 218 -21.85 -5.89 -11.10
N SER A 219 -21.45 -7.16 -11.23
CA SER A 219 -21.19 -8.07 -10.12
C SER A 219 -19.79 -7.93 -9.54
N ALA A 220 -18.88 -7.20 -10.19
CA ALA A 220 -17.48 -7.14 -9.79
C ALA A 220 -17.24 -6.32 -8.51
N VAL A 221 -16.16 -6.66 -7.82
CA VAL A 221 -15.65 -5.95 -6.64
C VAL A 221 -14.25 -5.42 -6.96
N LEU A 222 -14.03 -4.12 -6.74
CA LEU A 222 -12.74 -3.47 -6.86
C LEU A 222 -12.00 -3.50 -5.52
N ILE A 223 -10.73 -3.90 -5.52
CA ILE A 223 -9.86 -3.93 -4.33
C ILE A 223 -8.64 -3.04 -4.60
N ASN A 224 -8.46 -2.00 -3.80
CA ASN A 224 -7.30 -1.13 -3.89
C ASN A 224 -6.49 -1.16 -2.58
N THR A 225 -5.33 -1.82 -2.64
CA THR A 225 -4.30 -1.85 -1.58
C THR A 225 -2.98 -1.27 -2.08
N SER A 226 -3.01 -0.52 -3.19
CA SER A 226 -1.84 0.09 -3.82
C SER A 226 -1.65 1.55 -3.42
N ARG A 227 -2.27 2.47 -4.15
CA ARG A 227 -2.32 3.91 -3.85
C ARG A 227 -3.69 4.47 -4.23
N GLY A 228 -4.21 5.42 -3.43
CA GLY A 228 -5.51 6.07 -3.69
C GLY A 228 -5.63 6.63 -5.10
N PRO A 229 -4.68 7.49 -5.56
CA PRO A 229 -4.77 8.13 -6.88
C PRO A 229 -4.61 7.19 -8.09
N VAL A 230 -4.51 5.87 -7.92
CA VAL A 230 -4.68 4.90 -9.01
C VAL A 230 -6.15 4.86 -9.46
N VAL A 231 -7.05 5.23 -8.57
CA VAL A 231 -8.49 5.31 -8.79
C VAL A 231 -8.91 6.78 -8.76
N ASP A 232 -9.70 7.21 -9.72
CA ASP A 232 -10.48 8.44 -9.68
C ASP A 232 -11.61 8.22 -8.66
N GLU A 233 -11.39 8.68 -7.41
CA GLU A 233 -12.30 8.41 -6.28
C GLU A 233 -13.70 8.97 -6.51
N PRO A 234 -13.89 10.21 -7.03
CA PRO A 234 -15.19 10.70 -7.44
C PRO A 234 -15.91 9.82 -8.47
N ALA A 235 -15.18 9.31 -9.47
CA ALA A 235 -15.76 8.43 -10.48
C ALA A 235 -16.17 7.07 -9.87
N LEU A 236 -15.36 6.53 -8.95
CA LEU A 236 -15.69 5.30 -8.22
C LEU A 236 -16.95 5.47 -7.36
N VAL A 237 -17.08 6.59 -6.65
CA VAL A 237 -18.26 6.91 -5.84
C VAL A 237 -19.52 6.91 -6.71
N GLN A 238 -19.47 7.58 -7.88
CA GLN A 238 -20.59 7.61 -8.82
C GLN A 238 -20.93 6.22 -9.35
N ALA A 239 -19.92 5.43 -9.72
CA ALA A 239 -20.11 4.07 -10.24
C ALA A 239 -20.74 3.13 -9.19
N LEU A 240 -20.31 3.23 -7.91
CA LEU A 240 -20.90 2.48 -6.81
C LEU A 240 -22.36 2.86 -6.55
N GLN A 241 -22.67 4.17 -6.57
CA GLN A 241 -24.05 4.67 -6.40
C GLN A 241 -24.97 4.26 -7.54
N ALA A 242 -24.42 4.21 -8.77
CA ALA A 242 -25.17 3.79 -9.96
C ALA A 242 -25.28 2.25 -10.09
N GLY A 243 -24.66 1.46 -9.20
CA GLY A 243 -24.64 0.00 -9.28
C GLY A 243 -23.85 -0.54 -10.45
N GLN A 244 -22.89 0.22 -10.99
CA GLN A 244 -22.01 -0.22 -12.08
C GLN A 244 -21.02 -1.31 -11.64
N LEU A 245 -20.74 -1.37 -10.35
CA LEU A 245 -20.02 -2.49 -9.71
C LEU A 245 -20.66 -2.82 -8.37
N SER A 246 -20.47 -4.05 -7.90
CA SER A 246 -21.15 -4.59 -6.71
C SER A 246 -20.59 -4.04 -5.40
N GLY A 247 -19.32 -3.62 -5.38
CA GLY A 247 -18.70 -3.08 -4.18
C GLY A 247 -17.22 -2.74 -4.36
N ALA A 248 -16.63 -2.20 -3.32
CA ALA A 248 -15.20 -1.93 -3.27
C ALA A 248 -14.60 -2.22 -1.89
N ALA A 249 -13.32 -2.64 -1.85
CA ALA A 249 -12.50 -2.66 -0.65
C ALA A 249 -11.31 -1.71 -0.85
N LEU A 250 -11.23 -0.70 -0.02
CA LEU A 250 -10.27 0.39 -0.15
C LEU A 250 -9.43 0.49 1.13
N ASP A 251 -8.13 0.25 0.99
CA ASP A 251 -7.15 0.45 2.06
C ASP A 251 -6.46 1.82 1.92
N VAL A 252 -6.58 2.44 0.74
CA VAL A 252 -5.91 3.69 0.36
C VAL A 252 -6.88 4.64 -0.34
N PHE A 253 -6.65 5.95 -0.20
CA PHE A 253 -7.54 7.01 -0.68
C PHE A 253 -6.75 8.12 -1.38
N GLU A 254 -7.42 8.93 -2.22
CA GLU A 254 -6.80 10.11 -2.82
C GLU A 254 -6.36 11.12 -1.77
N GLN A 255 -7.19 11.29 -0.76
CA GLN A 255 -6.86 12.08 0.44
C GLN A 255 -6.79 11.16 1.65
N GLU A 256 -5.65 11.15 2.33
CA GLU A 256 -5.41 10.44 3.58
C GLU A 256 -4.98 11.42 4.68
N PRO A 257 -5.65 11.37 5.86
CA PRO A 257 -6.80 10.53 6.23
C PRO A 257 -8.06 10.79 5.38
N LEU A 258 -8.88 9.73 5.17
CA LEU A 258 -10.15 9.86 4.45
C LEU A 258 -11.05 10.92 5.14
N PRO A 259 -11.52 11.95 4.43
CA PRO A 259 -12.36 12.99 4.98
C PRO A 259 -13.62 12.44 5.68
N ALA A 260 -14.06 13.13 6.74
CA ALA A 260 -15.22 12.69 7.51
C ALA A 260 -16.51 12.72 6.68
N GLU A 261 -16.57 13.64 5.71
CA GLU A 261 -17.69 13.84 4.79
C GLU A 261 -17.66 12.93 3.56
N SER A 262 -16.63 12.08 3.40
CA SER A 262 -16.53 11.19 2.23
C SER A 262 -17.75 10.27 2.15
N PRO A 263 -18.44 10.22 0.98
CA PRO A 263 -19.58 9.34 0.76
C PRO A 263 -19.25 7.85 0.98
N LEU A 264 -17.99 7.45 0.76
CA LEU A 264 -17.55 6.07 0.93
C LEU A 264 -17.83 5.54 2.34
N ARG A 265 -17.79 6.42 3.37
CA ARG A 265 -18.02 6.03 4.78
C ARG A 265 -19.44 5.52 5.07
N SER A 266 -20.41 5.90 4.25
CA SER A 266 -21.82 5.52 4.43
C SER A 266 -22.30 4.46 3.45
N MET A 267 -21.45 4.02 2.51
CA MET A 267 -21.82 3.02 1.51
C MET A 267 -21.78 1.61 2.09
N PRO A 268 -22.92 0.86 2.12
CA PRO A 268 -22.99 -0.46 2.72
C PRO A 268 -22.24 -1.54 1.92
N ASN A 269 -21.89 -1.25 0.67
CA ASN A 269 -21.15 -2.15 -0.23
C ASN A 269 -19.66 -1.76 -0.34
N VAL A 270 -19.15 -0.96 0.60
CA VAL A 270 -17.74 -0.56 0.64
C VAL A 270 -17.11 -1.00 1.97
N MET A 271 -15.95 -1.64 1.88
CA MET A 271 -15.09 -1.91 3.03
C MET A 271 -13.92 -0.92 3.02
N LEU A 272 -13.66 -0.31 4.17
CA LEU A 272 -12.62 0.71 4.33
C LEU A 272 -11.59 0.26 5.36
N ALA A 273 -10.32 0.54 5.09
CA ALA A 273 -9.25 0.38 6.06
C ALA A 273 -8.27 1.56 5.99
N PRO A 274 -7.56 1.90 7.09
CA PRO A 274 -6.75 3.11 7.20
C PRO A 274 -5.30 2.85 6.76
N HIS A 275 -5.08 2.51 5.48
CA HIS A 275 -3.75 2.21 4.89
C HIS A 275 -2.97 1.18 5.72
N ASN A 276 -3.65 0.10 6.12
CA ASN A 276 -3.16 -0.86 7.11
C ASN A 276 -2.99 -2.29 6.57
N SER A 277 -3.10 -2.51 5.25
CA SER A 277 -2.89 -3.83 4.64
C SER A 277 -1.48 -4.39 4.84
N ASN A 278 -0.52 -3.52 5.20
CA ASN A 278 0.84 -3.91 5.55
C ASN A 278 1.00 -4.38 7.01
N SER A 279 -0.07 -4.33 7.82
CA SER A 279 -0.02 -4.53 9.27
C SER A 279 0.38 -5.96 9.64
N SER A 280 1.64 -6.08 10.07
CA SER A 280 2.17 -7.30 10.65
C SER A 280 3.42 -6.97 11.49
N PRO A 281 3.39 -7.13 12.83
CA PRO A 281 4.54 -6.85 13.69
C PRO A 281 5.81 -7.58 13.26
N PHE A 282 5.69 -8.81 12.75
CA PHE A 282 6.81 -9.59 12.23
C PHE A 282 7.49 -8.91 11.02
N TYR A 283 6.69 -8.40 10.06
CA TYR A 283 7.22 -7.71 8.89
C TYR A 283 7.69 -6.29 9.23
N TRP A 284 7.03 -5.60 10.18
CA TRP A 284 7.44 -4.27 10.64
C TRP A 284 8.84 -4.27 11.25
N GLU A 285 9.21 -5.30 12.03
CA GLU A 285 10.56 -5.40 12.59
C GLU A 285 11.63 -5.36 11.48
N ARG A 286 11.41 -6.10 10.41
CA ARG A 286 12.31 -6.10 9.25
C ARG A 286 12.40 -4.71 8.60
N VAL A 287 11.27 -4.01 8.48
CA VAL A 287 11.23 -2.65 7.91
C VAL A 287 11.95 -1.66 8.82
N HIS A 288 11.72 -1.74 10.13
CA HIS A 288 12.40 -0.87 11.10
C HIS A 288 13.92 -1.00 10.95
N ARG A 289 14.45 -2.23 11.01
CA ARG A 289 15.89 -2.49 10.91
C ARG A 289 16.47 -2.04 9.57
N ASN A 290 15.79 -2.35 8.48
CA ASN A 290 16.25 -1.94 7.16
C ASN A 290 16.21 -0.42 6.97
N SER A 291 15.22 0.27 7.52
CA SER A 291 15.16 1.74 7.47
C SER A 291 16.30 2.37 8.28
N ILE A 292 16.63 1.83 9.44
CA ILE A 292 17.80 2.27 10.21
C ILE A 292 19.08 2.00 9.42
N ARG A 293 19.22 0.82 8.82
CA ARG A 293 20.38 0.45 7.99
C ARG A 293 20.57 1.42 6.82
N ASN A 294 19.50 1.73 6.08
CA ASN A 294 19.54 2.68 4.98
C ASN A 294 19.96 4.08 5.46
N LEU A 295 19.45 4.53 6.61
CA LEU A 295 19.85 5.80 7.23
C LEU A 295 21.34 5.82 7.52
N LEU A 296 21.87 4.80 8.22
CA LEU A 296 23.28 4.72 8.56
C LEU A 296 24.17 4.70 7.33
N LEU A 297 23.83 3.89 6.32
CA LEU A 297 24.58 3.84 5.06
C LEU A 297 24.62 5.19 4.35
N GLY A 298 23.48 5.89 4.28
CA GLY A 298 23.40 7.22 3.67
C GLY A 298 24.14 8.31 4.46
N LEU A 299 24.32 8.15 5.76
CA LEU A 299 25.17 8.96 6.63
C LEU A 299 26.63 8.51 6.63
N GLN A 300 26.99 7.49 5.85
CA GLN A 300 28.33 6.90 5.77
C GLN A 300 28.83 6.35 7.13
N LEU A 301 27.91 5.84 7.94
CA LEU A 301 28.21 5.19 9.21
C LEU A 301 28.33 3.67 9.03
N PRO A 302 29.13 2.96 9.86
CA PRO A 302 29.26 1.52 9.82
C PRO A 302 27.92 0.83 10.13
N VAL A 303 27.69 -0.34 9.56
CA VAL A 303 26.44 -1.11 9.77
C VAL A 303 26.67 -2.53 10.28
N GLU A 304 27.93 -2.88 10.51
CA GLU A 304 28.35 -4.24 10.91
C GLU A 304 27.75 -4.65 12.26
N ASP A 305 27.59 -3.69 13.18
CA ASP A 305 27.09 -3.93 14.53
C ASP A 305 25.56 -3.91 14.64
N LEU A 306 24.86 -3.48 13.59
CA LEU A 306 23.40 -3.26 13.64
C LEU A 306 22.63 -4.53 14.04
N ASP A 307 23.06 -5.70 13.57
CA ASP A 307 22.42 -6.98 13.87
C ASP A 307 22.74 -7.49 15.28
N SER A 308 23.88 -7.07 15.86
CA SER A 308 24.26 -7.36 17.24
C SER A 308 23.60 -6.44 18.25
N LEU A 309 23.25 -5.21 17.85
CA LEU A 309 22.50 -4.26 18.66
C LEU A 309 21.04 -4.71 18.74
N ARG A 310 20.69 -5.44 19.79
CA ARG A 310 19.30 -5.85 20.02
C ARG A 310 18.48 -4.63 20.42
N ALA A 311 17.41 -4.38 19.71
CA ALA A 311 16.34 -3.58 20.23
C ALA A 311 15.83 -4.24 21.52
N GLU A 312 15.61 -3.46 22.58
CA GLU A 312 15.08 -3.99 23.83
C GLU A 312 13.82 -4.81 23.57
N ALA A 313 13.71 -5.96 24.22
CA ALA A 313 12.54 -6.82 24.07
C ALA A 313 11.28 -6.05 24.46
N GLN A 314 10.23 -6.11 23.64
CA GLN A 314 8.92 -5.62 24.05
C GLN A 314 8.51 -6.34 25.33
N PRO A 315 8.01 -5.65 26.37
CA PRO A 315 7.21 -6.31 27.37
C PRO A 315 5.99 -6.95 26.66
N GLN A 316 5.76 -8.22 26.96
CA GLN A 316 4.65 -9.04 26.43
C GLN A 316 3.29 -8.44 26.76
#